data_c98f261b8ea62dc5cb13b3e83523ddb3
#
_entry.id   c98f261b8ea62dc5cb13b3e83523ddb3
#
_cell.length_a   1.000
_cell.length_b   1.000
_cell.length_c   1.000
_cell.angle_alpha   90.00
_cell.angle_beta   90.00
_cell.angle_gamma   90.00
#
_symmetry.space_group_name_H-M   'P 1'
#
loop_
_entity.id
_entity.type
_entity.pdbx_description
1 polymer ?
#
loop_
_entity_poly.entity_id
_entity_poly.type
_entity_poly.pdbx_seq_one_letter_code
_entity_poly.pdbx_strand_id
1 'polypeptide(L)'
;MVLMPARFMGKRIVVKFGGALITKKDEQSVAHTDIISNLCSVVKSITEEGIQVIIVHGAGSFGHLKAKHWRLNEGYLPDYEQSDEECLSQLDAVEHVRNDMLKLNSIVLSQLIDVGLNPISHPPHEWASNLGPEFNGTLERFASEDVNTVHVSFGDVVDVDDERKFGILSGDDIVARLSIELKGVESLVFAMGGVDGLLKVPPHLATVDDLIEDWSPEVAYEGVHQTDIDVTGGIGLKMTRGYLVATNGVSVHLINGEYPERILDFVRGKTWRGTTILP
;
A
#
# COMPACT_ATOMS: atom_id res chain seq x y z
N MET A 1 -43.09 4.73 17.62
CA MET A 1 -42.14 4.75 16.50
C MET A 1 -40.81 5.29 17.08
N VAL A 2 -39.96 4.39 17.54
CA VAL A 2 -38.64 4.76 18.13
C VAL A 2 -37.74 5.07 16.95
N LEU A 3 -37.37 6.34 16.80
CA LEU A 3 -36.27 6.75 15.91
C LEU A 3 -35.01 6.05 16.36
N MET A 4 -34.55 5.08 15.59
CA MET A 4 -33.18 4.58 15.74
C MET A 4 -32.24 5.77 15.51
N PRO A 5 -31.24 5.98 16.40
CA PRO A 5 -30.25 7.00 16.18
C PRO A 5 -29.55 6.74 14.85
N ALA A 6 -29.32 7.79 14.08
CA ALA A 6 -28.58 7.74 12.83
C ALA A 6 -27.27 6.95 13.11
N ARG A 7 -27.07 5.82 12.42
CA ARG A 7 -25.83 5.05 12.50
C ARG A 7 -24.69 6.02 12.19
N PHE A 8 -23.84 6.23 13.17
CA PHE A 8 -22.57 6.93 13.01
C PHE A 8 -21.78 6.13 11.98
N MET A 9 -21.83 6.55 10.74
CA MET A 9 -20.95 5.99 9.71
C MET A 9 -19.57 6.57 9.99
N GLY A 10 -18.73 5.81 10.67
CA GLY A 10 -17.37 6.20 11.00
C GLY A 10 -16.61 6.57 9.74
N LYS A 11 -15.91 7.69 9.79
CA LYS A 11 -14.96 8.08 8.74
C LYS A 11 -13.81 7.10 8.69
N ARG A 12 -13.37 6.74 7.49
CA ARG A 12 -12.25 5.84 7.24
C ARG A 12 -11.22 6.48 6.35
N ILE A 13 -9.98 6.16 6.60
CA ILE A 13 -8.85 6.48 5.73
C ILE A 13 -8.12 5.19 5.38
N VAL A 14 -7.77 5.03 4.11
CA VAL A 14 -6.87 3.98 3.65
C VAL A 14 -5.48 4.58 3.50
N VAL A 15 -4.48 3.98 4.15
CA VAL A 15 -3.10 4.45 4.08
C VAL A 15 -2.23 3.35 3.51
N LYS A 16 -1.57 3.64 2.38
CA LYS A 16 -0.58 2.72 1.82
C LYS A 16 0.82 3.08 2.30
N PHE A 17 1.46 2.21 3.06
CA PHE A 17 2.88 2.32 3.36
C PHE A 17 3.70 1.82 2.17
N GLY A 18 4.45 2.69 1.50
CA GLY A 18 5.30 2.33 0.38
C GLY A 18 6.37 1.31 0.79
N GLY A 19 6.59 0.27 -0.01
CA GLY A 19 7.61 -0.74 0.30
C GLY A 19 9.02 -0.14 0.43
N ALA A 20 9.38 0.77 -0.48
CA ALA A 20 10.66 1.48 -0.42
C ALA A 20 10.77 2.47 0.75
N LEU A 21 9.66 2.84 1.39
CA LEU A 21 9.64 3.66 2.60
C LEU A 21 9.95 2.81 3.83
N ILE A 22 9.30 1.66 3.95
CA ILE A 22 9.35 0.85 5.16
C ILE A 22 10.44 -0.25 5.15
N THR A 23 11.20 -0.37 4.05
CA THR A 23 12.31 -1.33 3.94
C THR A 23 13.55 -0.67 3.36
N LYS A 24 14.73 -1.18 3.73
CA LYS A 24 16.01 -0.74 3.17
C LYS A 24 16.20 -1.32 1.76
N LYS A 25 16.49 -0.46 0.78
CA LYS A 25 16.65 -0.88 -0.63
C LYS A 25 17.85 -1.78 -0.87
N ASP A 26 18.92 -1.51 -0.16
CA ASP A 26 20.25 -2.14 -0.38
C ASP A 26 20.48 -3.37 0.52
N GLU A 27 19.53 -3.69 1.40
CA GLU A 27 19.61 -4.81 2.33
C GLU A 27 18.38 -5.72 2.15
N GLN A 28 18.63 -6.99 1.83
CA GLN A 28 17.55 -7.96 1.64
C GLN A 28 16.82 -8.22 2.96
N SER A 29 15.49 -8.13 2.92
CA SER A 29 14.61 -8.43 4.05
C SER A 29 14.91 -7.63 5.33
N VAL A 30 15.31 -6.37 5.18
CA VAL A 30 15.54 -5.46 6.31
C VAL A 30 14.51 -4.34 6.33
N ALA A 31 13.78 -4.23 7.44
CA ALA A 31 12.77 -3.19 7.65
C ALA A 31 13.38 -1.90 8.21
N HIS A 32 12.78 -0.75 7.84
CA HIS A 32 13.01 0.54 8.48
C HIS A 32 12.11 0.68 9.72
N THR A 33 12.50 0.02 10.82
CA THR A 33 11.68 -0.05 12.05
C THR A 33 11.31 1.30 12.62
N ASP A 34 12.24 2.27 12.59
CA ASP A 34 11.99 3.63 13.10
C ASP A 34 10.91 4.35 12.27
N ILE A 35 10.96 4.21 10.94
CA ILE A 35 9.94 4.78 10.04
C ILE A 35 8.59 4.12 10.30
N ILE A 36 8.55 2.79 10.41
CA ILE A 36 7.31 2.06 10.71
C ILE A 36 6.74 2.52 12.05
N SER A 37 7.58 2.65 13.09
CA SER A 37 7.17 3.10 14.41
C SER A 37 6.55 4.52 14.37
N ASN A 38 7.18 5.46 13.65
CA ASN A 38 6.69 6.81 13.50
C ASN A 38 5.34 6.85 12.74
N LEU A 39 5.20 6.06 11.65
CA LEU A 39 3.94 5.90 10.93
C LEU A 39 2.84 5.33 11.84
N CYS A 40 3.13 4.29 12.62
CA CYS A 40 2.17 3.69 13.55
C CYS A 40 1.74 4.68 14.66
N SER A 41 2.64 5.55 15.13
CA SER A 41 2.32 6.61 16.08
C SER A 41 1.35 7.64 15.49
N VAL A 42 1.51 7.98 14.20
CA VAL A 42 0.55 8.84 13.49
C VAL A 42 -0.79 8.12 13.29
N VAL A 43 -0.78 6.83 12.94
CA VAL A 43 -2.02 6.02 12.87
C VAL A 43 -2.76 6.07 14.21
N LYS A 44 -2.07 5.90 15.33
CA LYS A 44 -2.66 6.02 16.67
C LYS A 44 -3.31 7.39 16.88
N SER A 45 -2.62 8.48 16.51
CA SER A 45 -3.16 9.83 16.64
C SER A 45 -4.43 10.03 15.78
N ILE A 46 -4.48 9.43 14.58
CA ILE A 46 -5.67 9.47 13.71
C ILE A 46 -6.84 8.71 14.34
N THR A 47 -6.58 7.53 14.92
CA THR A 47 -7.64 6.75 15.59
C THR A 47 -8.18 7.46 16.83
N GLU A 48 -7.37 8.20 17.55
CA GLU A 48 -7.79 9.03 18.69
C GLU A 48 -8.72 10.19 18.28
N GLU A 49 -8.73 10.57 17.00
CA GLU A 49 -9.70 11.54 16.44
C GLU A 49 -11.01 10.87 15.96
N GLY A 50 -11.18 9.58 16.22
CA GLY A 50 -12.38 8.84 15.86
C GLY A 50 -12.43 8.39 14.40
N ILE A 51 -11.29 8.37 13.70
CA ILE A 51 -11.16 7.97 12.29
C ILE A 51 -10.57 6.56 12.23
N GLN A 52 -11.23 5.65 11.54
CA GLN A 52 -10.70 4.31 11.29
C GLN A 52 -9.58 4.33 10.26
N VAL A 53 -8.53 3.57 10.50
CA VAL A 53 -7.40 3.45 9.58
C VAL A 53 -7.29 2.02 9.06
N ILE A 54 -7.19 1.88 7.75
CA ILE A 54 -6.83 0.62 7.09
C ILE A 54 -5.45 0.80 6.47
N ILE A 55 -4.56 -0.12 6.74
CA ILE A 55 -3.18 -0.09 6.22
C ILE A 55 -3.01 -1.15 5.15
N VAL A 56 -2.36 -0.77 4.04
CA VAL A 56 -1.82 -1.72 3.07
C VAL A 56 -0.35 -1.38 2.87
N HIS A 57 0.54 -2.34 3.06
CA HIS A 57 1.96 -2.06 2.83
C HIS A 57 2.50 -2.74 1.56
N GLY A 58 3.56 -2.16 1.01
CA GLY A 58 4.28 -2.73 -0.12
C GLY A 58 5.31 -3.76 0.33
N ALA A 59 5.87 -4.49 -0.63
CA ALA A 59 6.81 -5.57 -0.38
C ALA A 59 8.24 -5.08 -0.08
N GLY A 60 8.67 -4.00 -0.71
CA GLY A 60 10.04 -3.50 -0.58
C GLY A 60 11.08 -4.60 -0.79
N SER A 61 12.15 -4.60 0.02
CA SER A 61 13.23 -5.59 -0.08
C SER A 61 12.87 -7.02 0.38
N PHE A 62 11.68 -7.23 0.95
CA PHE A 62 11.22 -8.55 1.37
C PHE A 62 10.66 -9.39 0.21
N GLY A 63 10.01 -8.77 -0.78
CA GLY A 63 9.35 -9.49 -1.85
C GLY A 63 9.86 -9.22 -3.26
N HIS A 64 10.21 -7.95 -3.58
CA HIS A 64 10.48 -7.54 -4.96
C HIS A 64 11.67 -8.27 -5.61
N LEU A 65 12.79 -8.40 -4.94
CA LEU A 65 13.99 -9.01 -5.52
C LEU A 65 13.77 -10.48 -5.88
N LYS A 66 13.21 -11.25 -4.95
CA LYS A 66 12.91 -12.68 -5.14
C LYS A 66 11.81 -12.86 -6.21
N ALA A 67 10.75 -12.04 -6.16
CA ALA A 67 9.69 -12.10 -7.16
C ALA A 67 10.20 -11.79 -8.58
N LYS A 68 11.11 -10.82 -8.73
CA LYS A 68 11.75 -10.50 -10.01
C LYS A 68 12.67 -11.64 -10.47
N HIS A 69 13.53 -12.14 -9.58
CA HIS A 69 14.47 -13.22 -9.87
C HIS A 69 13.73 -14.46 -10.38
N TRP A 70 12.62 -14.80 -9.76
CA TRP A 70 11.78 -15.95 -10.10
C TRP A 70 10.68 -15.65 -11.11
N ARG A 71 10.62 -14.44 -11.69
CA ARG A 71 9.63 -14.01 -12.69
C ARG A 71 8.17 -14.26 -12.26
N LEU A 72 7.87 -14.09 -10.96
CA LEU A 72 6.55 -14.43 -10.42
C LEU A 72 5.43 -13.53 -10.95
N ASN A 73 5.77 -12.36 -11.47
CA ASN A 73 4.84 -11.46 -12.16
C ASN A 73 4.34 -11.99 -13.50
N GLU A 74 5.04 -12.97 -14.09
CA GLU A 74 4.65 -13.61 -15.35
C GLU A 74 3.76 -14.84 -15.14
N GLY A 75 3.61 -15.28 -13.89
CA GLY A 75 2.90 -16.48 -13.52
C GLY A 75 3.75 -17.74 -13.70
N TYR A 76 3.07 -18.89 -13.71
CA TYR A 76 3.72 -20.19 -13.85
C TYR A 76 4.29 -20.39 -15.25
N LEU A 77 5.58 -20.69 -15.31
CA LEU A 77 6.33 -20.95 -16.54
C LEU A 77 6.77 -22.44 -16.53
N PRO A 78 6.12 -23.33 -17.28
CA PRO A 78 6.36 -24.78 -17.21
C PRO A 78 7.81 -25.20 -17.47
N ASP A 79 8.50 -24.49 -18.38
CA ASP A 79 9.86 -24.78 -18.82
C ASP A 79 10.91 -23.89 -18.12
N TYR A 80 10.53 -23.26 -16.99
CA TYR A 80 11.44 -22.38 -16.26
C TYR A 80 12.33 -23.20 -15.33
N GLU A 81 13.51 -23.52 -15.83
CA GLU A 81 14.54 -24.27 -15.08
C GLU A 81 15.47 -23.31 -14.35
N GLN A 82 15.13 -22.94 -13.12
CA GLN A 82 15.98 -22.20 -12.24
C GLN A 82 15.90 -22.79 -10.84
N SER A 83 17.04 -22.78 -10.15
CA SER A 83 17.15 -23.13 -8.74
C SER A 83 18.17 -22.23 -8.05
N ASP A 84 18.00 -21.96 -6.80
CA ASP A 84 18.95 -21.30 -5.92
C ASP A 84 19.07 -22.06 -4.59
N GLU A 85 19.79 -21.52 -3.62
CA GLU A 85 19.99 -22.16 -2.31
C GLU A 85 18.69 -22.28 -1.49
N GLU A 86 17.70 -21.46 -1.77
CA GLU A 86 16.44 -21.39 -1.02
C GLU A 86 15.27 -22.03 -1.75
N CYS A 87 15.25 -21.99 -3.09
CA CYS A 87 14.12 -22.41 -3.90
C CYS A 87 14.55 -23.34 -5.02
N LEU A 88 13.82 -24.45 -5.20
CA LEU A 88 14.05 -25.42 -6.26
C LEU A 88 13.09 -25.22 -7.46
N SER A 89 12.06 -24.39 -7.29
CA SER A 89 11.03 -24.12 -8.30
C SER A 89 10.37 -22.76 -8.11
N GLN A 90 9.62 -22.28 -9.11
CA GLN A 90 8.77 -21.11 -8.95
C GLN A 90 7.74 -21.27 -7.82
N LEU A 91 7.20 -22.48 -7.61
CA LEU A 91 6.24 -22.72 -6.52
C LEU A 91 6.90 -22.58 -5.15
N ASP A 92 8.13 -23.05 -4.98
CA ASP A 92 8.88 -22.81 -3.73
C ASP A 92 9.14 -21.30 -3.55
N ALA A 93 9.48 -20.59 -4.62
CA ALA A 93 9.69 -19.14 -4.57
C ALA A 93 8.41 -18.37 -4.21
N VAL A 94 7.24 -18.83 -4.66
CA VAL A 94 5.93 -18.27 -4.25
C VAL A 94 5.76 -18.38 -2.74
N GLU A 95 5.96 -19.57 -2.16
CA GLU A 95 5.83 -19.79 -0.72
C GLU A 95 6.87 -18.98 0.08
N HIS A 96 8.09 -18.88 -0.42
CA HIS A 96 9.12 -18.05 0.21
C HIS A 96 8.76 -16.56 0.21
N VAL A 97 8.23 -16.02 -0.90
CA VAL A 97 7.79 -14.62 -0.97
C VAL A 97 6.61 -14.39 -0.02
N ARG A 98 5.61 -15.27 0.01
CA ARG A 98 4.48 -15.19 0.97
C ARG A 98 4.98 -15.14 2.41
N ASN A 99 5.92 -16.03 2.77
CA ASN A 99 6.51 -16.07 4.11
C ASN A 99 7.32 -14.80 4.44
N ASP A 100 8.08 -14.26 3.50
CA ASP A 100 8.83 -13.02 3.72
C ASP A 100 7.88 -11.83 3.88
N MET A 101 6.76 -11.79 3.15
CA MET A 101 5.71 -10.79 3.35
C MET A 101 5.05 -10.90 4.71
N LEU A 102 4.80 -12.11 5.21
CA LEU A 102 4.29 -12.33 6.58
C LEU A 102 5.28 -11.84 7.63
N LYS A 103 6.60 -12.01 7.42
CA LYS A 103 7.63 -11.46 8.32
C LYS A 103 7.59 -9.93 8.36
N LEU A 104 7.54 -9.26 7.20
CA LEU A 104 7.41 -7.81 7.15
C LEU A 104 6.11 -7.35 7.83
N ASN A 105 5.00 -8.02 7.52
CA ASN A 105 3.72 -7.72 8.13
C ASN A 105 3.76 -7.85 9.66
N SER A 106 4.43 -8.89 10.20
CA SER A 106 4.57 -9.08 11.66
C SER A 106 5.29 -7.91 12.33
N ILE A 107 6.26 -7.28 11.66
CA ILE A 107 6.93 -6.07 12.16
C ILE A 107 5.94 -4.91 12.23
N VAL A 108 5.14 -4.69 11.19
CA VAL A 108 4.11 -3.64 11.18
C VAL A 108 3.08 -3.87 12.28
N LEU A 109 2.59 -5.10 12.44
CA LEU A 109 1.62 -5.46 13.49
C LEU A 109 2.19 -5.21 14.89
N SER A 110 3.46 -5.60 15.13
CA SER A 110 4.13 -5.36 16.42
C SER A 110 4.17 -3.87 16.75
N GLN A 111 4.54 -3.01 15.81
CA GLN A 111 4.61 -1.56 16.03
C GLN A 111 3.22 -0.94 16.29
N LEU A 112 2.16 -1.48 15.68
CA LEU A 112 0.77 -1.06 15.99
C LEU A 112 0.35 -1.48 17.41
N ILE A 113 0.73 -2.68 17.84
CA ILE A 113 0.49 -3.18 19.21
C ILE A 113 1.25 -2.30 20.22
N ASP A 114 2.51 -1.96 19.95
CA ASP A 114 3.35 -1.17 20.83
C ASP A 114 2.76 0.24 21.10
N VAL A 115 2.00 0.80 20.14
CA VAL A 115 1.28 2.07 20.33
C VAL A 115 -0.16 1.89 20.86
N GLY A 116 -0.55 0.68 21.26
CA GLY A 116 -1.84 0.38 21.90
C GLY A 116 -3.03 0.27 20.93
N LEU A 117 -2.79 -0.14 19.68
CA LEU A 117 -3.82 -0.47 18.70
C LEU A 117 -4.04 -1.98 18.61
N ASN A 118 -5.17 -2.39 18.02
CA ASN A 118 -5.56 -3.78 17.80
C ASN A 118 -5.44 -4.13 16.30
N PRO A 119 -4.26 -4.53 15.79
CA PRO A 119 -4.13 -4.85 14.38
C PRO A 119 -4.72 -6.22 14.05
N ILE A 120 -5.40 -6.30 12.89
CA ILE A 120 -5.89 -7.54 12.29
C ILE A 120 -5.22 -7.73 10.94
N SER A 121 -4.48 -8.82 10.79
CA SER A 121 -3.80 -9.17 9.54
C SER A 121 -4.76 -9.82 8.55
N HIS A 122 -4.60 -9.45 7.28
CA HIS A 122 -5.31 -10.03 6.14
C HIS A 122 -4.31 -10.36 5.03
N PRO A 123 -3.56 -11.48 5.10
CA PRO A 123 -2.66 -11.92 4.05
C PRO A 123 -3.44 -12.18 2.75
N PRO A 124 -3.11 -11.53 1.63
CA PRO A 124 -3.92 -11.63 0.40
C PRO A 124 -4.05 -13.05 -0.14
N HIS A 125 -3.02 -13.87 -0.05
CA HIS A 125 -3.09 -15.28 -0.51
C HIS A 125 -4.11 -16.14 0.24
N GLU A 126 -4.66 -15.68 1.38
CA GLU A 126 -5.70 -16.39 2.14
C GLU A 126 -7.13 -15.97 1.74
N TRP A 127 -7.32 -14.84 1.06
CA TRP A 127 -8.66 -14.29 0.83
C TRP A 127 -8.90 -13.68 -0.54
N ALA A 128 -7.84 -13.46 -1.32
CA ALA A 128 -7.92 -12.86 -2.64
C ALA A 128 -7.38 -13.83 -3.71
N SER A 129 -7.93 -13.78 -4.89
CA SER A 129 -7.44 -14.44 -6.10
C SER A 129 -7.59 -13.52 -7.31
N ASN A 130 -6.86 -13.83 -8.37
CA ASN A 130 -6.75 -12.99 -9.56
C ASN A 130 -6.05 -11.65 -9.30
N LEU A 131 -5.85 -10.87 -10.34
CA LEU A 131 -4.99 -9.69 -10.33
C LEU A 131 -5.74 -8.44 -10.78
N GLY A 132 -5.10 -7.28 -10.53
CA GLY A 132 -5.65 -5.99 -10.92
C GLY A 132 -6.75 -5.49 -9.98
N PRO A 133 -7.39 -4.36 -10.31
CA PRO A 133 -8.34 -3.71 -9.41
C PRO A 133 -9.66 -4.47 -9.24
N GLU A 134 -9.91 -5.48 -10.09
CA GLU A 134 -11.11 -6.32 -10.05
C GLU A 134 -10.80 -7.74 -9.51
N PHE A 135 -9.70 -7.90 -8.78
CA PHE A 135 -9.36 -9.17 -8.15
C PHE A 135 -10.53 -9.74 -7.34
N ASN A 136 -10.63 -11.06 -7.23
CA ASN A 136 -11.66 -11.70 -6.40
C ASN A 136 -11.30 -11.64 -4.92
N GLY A 137 -12.29 -11.48 -4.07
CA GLY A 137 -12.12 -11.46 -2.62
C GLY A 137 -13.15 -10.58 -1.94
N THR A 138 -13.55 -10.94 -0.72
CA THR A 138 -14.56 -10.18 0.02
C THR A 138 -13.93 -9.12 0.91
N LEU A 139 -14.39 -7.86 0.76
CA LEU A 139 -13.90 -6.72 1.52
C LEU A 139 -14.59 -6.53 2.88
N GLU A 140 -15.64 -7.29 3.17
CA GLU A 140 -16.38 -7.22 4.45
C GLU A 140 -15.49 -7.49 5.65
N ARG A 141 -14.40 -8.24 5.46
CA ARG A 141 -13.38 -8.49 6.51
C ARG A 141 -12.69 -7.22 7.02
N PHE A 142 -12.72 -6.13 6.23
CA PHE A 142 -12.17 -4.83 6.61
C PHE A 142 -13.22 -3.91 7.24
N ALA A 143 -14.47 -4.37 7.35
CA ALA A 143 -15.55 -3.61 7.93
C ALA A 143 -15.57 -3.77 9.45
N SER A 144 -14.89 -2.91 10.18
CA SER A 144 -15.01 -2.75 11.63
C SER A 144 -15.62 -1.41 11.97
N GLU A 145 -16.31 -1.32 13.09
CA GLU A 145 -16.79 -0.04 13.66
C GLU A 145 -15.89 0.42 14.83
N ASP A 146 -14.96 -0.42 15.29
CA ASP A 146 -14.00 -0.08 16.34
C ASP A 146 -12.82 0.68 15.75
N VAL A 147 -12.67 1.94 16.13
CA VAL A 147 -11.59 2.82 15.66
C VAL A 147 -10.19 2.37 16.09
N ASN A 148 -10.08 1.60 17.18
CA ASN A 148 -8.79 1.04 17.63
C ASN A 148 -8.39 -0.22 16.86
N THR A 149 -9.32 -0.81 16.10
CA THR A 149 -9.03 -1.94 15.21
C THR A 149 -8.45 -1.43 13.90
N VAL A 150 -7.21 -1.79 13.63
CA VAL A 150 -6.49 -1.45 12.39
C VAL A 150 -6.36 -2.70 11.52
N HIS A 151 -7.06 -2.72 10.40
CA HIS A 151 -6.92 -3.79 9.43
C HIS A 151 -5.65 -3.58 8.60
N VAL A 152 -4.83 -4.62 8.47
CA VAL A 152 -3.55 -4.57 7.75
C VAL A 152 -3.52 -5.63 6.66
N SER A 153 -3.25 -5.21 5.42
CA SER A 153 -2.98 -6.08 4.27
C SER A 153 -1.71 -5.63 3.55
N PHE A 154 -1.34 -6.28 2.45
CA PHE A 154 -0.10 -5.98 1.74
C PHE A 154 -0.14 -6.49 0.29
N GLY A 155 0.79 -6.05 -0.56
CA GLY A 155 0.98 -6.66 -1.87
C GLY A 155 1.56 -8.08 -1.73
N ASP A 156 1.01 -9.06 -2.47
CA ASP A 156 1.34 -10.47 -2.26
C ASP A 156 1.26 -11.29 -3.56
N VAL A 157 1.78 -12.50 -3.52
CA VAL A 157 1.55 -13.50 -4.58
C VAL A 157 0.26 -14.25 -4.25
N VAL A 158 -0.73 -14.13 -5.15
CA VAL A 158 -2.03 -14.78 -5.00
C VAL A 158 -2.26 -15.81 -6.10
N ASP A 159 -3.23 -16.70 -5.90
CA ASP A 159 -3.63 -17.65 -6.91
C ASP A 159 -4.40 -16.96 -8.04
N VAL A 160 -4.26 -17.48 -9.27
CA VAL A 160 -4.93 -16.99 -10.48
C VAL A 160 -5.64 -18.16 -11.15
N ASP A 161 -6.89 -17.94 -11.57
CA ASP A 161 -7.80 -18.97 -12.10
C ASP A 161 -7.55 -19.32 -13.58
N ASP A 162 -6.32 -19.08 -14.10
CA ASP A 162 -5.92 -19.42 -15.48
C ASP A 162 -4.57 -20.16 -15.50
N GLU A 163 -3.99 -20.34 -16.68
CA GLU A 163 -2.71 -21.05 -16.87
C GLU A 163 -1.54 -20.44 -16.11
N ARG A 164 -1.63 -19.20 -15.70
CA ARG A 164 -0.62 -18.53 -14.84
C ARG A 164 -0.53 -19.11 -13.43
N LYS A 165 -1.60 -19.74 -12.92
CA LYS A 165 -1.75 -20.34 -11.58
C LYS A 165 -1.54 -19.39 -10.42
N PHE A 166 -0.61 -18.43 -10.52
CA PHE A 166 -0.32 -17.40 -9.53
C PHE A 166 0.11 -16.11 -10.21
N GLY A 167 0.12 -15.04 -9.44
CA GLY A 167 0.64 -13.74 -9.87
C GLY A 167 0.72 -12.74 -8.72
N ILE A 168 1.23 -11.55 -8.99
CA ILE A 168 1.43 -10.52 -7.96
C ILE A 168 0.21 -9.61 -7.92
N LEU A 169 -0.55 -9.68 -6.82
CA LEU A 169 -1.58 -8.70 -6.51
C LEU A 169 -0.92 -7.49 -5.85
N SER A 170 -0.97 -6.36 -6.55
CA SER A 170 -0.34 -5.14 -6.07
C SER A 170 -1.11 -4.55 -4.88
N GLY A 171 -0.37 -4.02 -3.90
CA GLY A 171 -1.00 -3.21 -2.86
C GLY A 171 -1.71 -1.96 -3.39
N ASP A 172 -1.35 -1.47 -4.59
CA ASP A 172 -2.06 -0.36 -5.25
C ASP A 172 -3.45 -0.79 -5.75
N ASP A 173 -3.61 -2.05 -6.21
CA ASP A 173 -4.91 -2.62 -6.56
C ASP A 173 -5.79 -2.80 -5.32
N ILE A 174 -5.20 -3.30 -4.23
CA ILE A 174 -5.92 -3.51 -2.96
C ILE A 174 -6.43 -2.18 -2.40
N VAL A 175 -5.59 -1.14 -2.32
CA VAL A 175 -6.06 0.16 -1.79
C VAL A 175 -7.09 0.82 -2.70
N ALA A 176 -6.98 0.66 -4.02
CA ALA A 176 -7.97 1.19 -4.93
C ALA A 176 -9.35 0.57 -4.68
N ARG A 177 -9.43 -0.75 -4.62
CA ARG A 177 -10.68 -1.45 -4.39
C ARG A 177 -11.24 -1.20 -3.00
N LEU A 178 -10.41 -1.20 -1.95
CA LEU A 178 -10.82 -0.83 -0.59
C LEU A 178 -11.41 0.58 -0.54
N SER A 179 -10.75 1.53 -1.22
CA SER A 179 -11.19 2.92 -1.20
C SER A 179 -12.53 3.15 -1.91
N ILE A 180 -12.79 2.42 -2.99
CA ILE A 180 -13.99 2.57 -3.81
C ILE A 180 -15.19 1.81 -3.21
N GLU A 181 -14.98 0.56 -2.78
CA GLU A 181 -16.07 -0.35 -2.43
C GLU A 181 -16.40 -0.34 -0.92
N LEU A 182 -15.43 -0.03 -0.05
CA LEU A 182 -15.68 -0.04 1.39
C LEU A 182 -16.36 1.25 1.84
N LYS A 183 -17.51 1.13 2.46
CA LYS A 183 -18.31 2.29 2.91
C LYS A 183 -17.53 3.14 3.92
N GLY A 184 -17.67 4.45 3.79
CA GLY A 184 -17.13 5.43 4.74
C GLY A 184 -15.65 5.77 4.52
N VAL A 185 -15.00 5.26 3.47
CA VAL A 185 -13.66 5.71 3.09
C VAL A 185 -13.77 7.09 2.47
N GLU A 186 -13.14 8.08 3.10
CA GLU A 186 -13.12 9.48 2.64
C GLU A 186 -11.81 9.82 1.92
N SER A 187 -10.73 9.11 2.26
CA SER A 187 -9.40 9.43 1.73
C SER A 187 -8.52 8.20 1.55
N LEU A 188 -7.69 8.24 0.49
CA LEU A 188 -6.56 7.35 0.27
C LEU A 188 -5.28 8.16 0.36
N VAL A 189 -4.36 7.74 1.21
CA VAL A 189 -3.01 8.32 1.32
C VAL A 189 -1.96 7.30 0.91
N PHE A 190 -1.13 7.66 -0.05
CA PHE A 190 0.09 6.95 -0.38
C PHE A 190 1.25 7.58 0.41
N ALA A 191 1.72 6.93 1.46
CA ALA A 191 2.93 7.31 2.17
C ALA A 191 4.14 6.81 1.37
N MET A 192 4.88 7.74 0.78
CA MET A 192 6.02 7.44 -0.10
C MET A 192 7.35 7.70 0.60
N GLY A 193 8.42 7.07 0.14
CA GLY A 193 9.79 7.34 0.60
C GLY A 193 10.58 8.20 -0.39
N GLY A 194 11.46 9.04 0.15
CA GLY A 194 12.46 9.79 -0.61
C GLY A 194 11.98 11.00 -1.40
N VAL A 195 10.67 11.24 -1.45
CA VAL A 195 10.09 12.40 -2.19
C VAL A 195 8.82 12.90 -1.51
N ASP A 196 8.56 14.20 -1.63
CA ASP A 196 7.39 14.83 -1.02
C ASP A 196 6.07 14.52 -1.76
N GLY A 197 6.14 14.11 -3.02
CA GLY A 197 5.01 13.82 -3.89
C GLY A 197 5.50 13.61 -5.32
N LEU A 198 4.69 13.91 -6.33
CA LEU A 198 5.10 13.91 -7.74
C LEU A 198 6.01 15.10 -8.03
N LEU A 199 7.02 14.85 -8.84
CA LEU A 199 8.00 15.85 -9.25
C LEU A 199 7.96 16.11 -10.75
N LYS A 200 8.28 17.35 -11.14
CA LYS A 200 8.42 17.76 -12.55
C LYS A 200 9.73 17.29 -13.18
N VAL A 201 10.72 17.01 -12.34
CA VAL A 201 12.08 16.61 -12.72
C VAL A 201 12.57 15.45 -11.87
N PRO A 202 13.65 14.72 -12.26
CA PRO A 202 14.22 13.65 -11.46
C PRO A 202 14.53 14.08 -10.04
N PRO A 203 14.31 13.22 -9.00
CA PRO A 203 14.48 13.57 -7.60
C PRO A 203 15.84 14.18 -7.23
N HIS A 204 16.93 13.72 -7.88
CA HIS A 204 18.28 14.22 -7.61
C HIS A 204 18.56 15.62 -8.21
N LEU A 205 17.66 16.12 -9.04
CA LEU A 205 17.69 17.48 -9.64
C LEU A 205 16.61 18.39 -9.05
N ALA A 206 15.65 17.81 -8.30
CA ALA A 206 14.48 18.53 -7.85
C ALA A 206 14.79 19.53 -6.74
N THR A 207 14.13 20.67 -6.82
CA THR A 207 14.04 21.70 -5.78
C THR A 207 12.66 21.67 -5.12
N VAL A 208 12.45 22.52 -4.15
CA VAL A 208 11.13 22.64 -3.47
C VAL A 208 10.01 23.08 -4.41
N ASP A 209 10.34 23.79 -5.50
CA ASP A 209 9.39 24.34 -6.50
C ASP A 209 9.03 23.32 -7.59
N ASP A 210 9.69 22.18 -7.61
CA ASP A 210 9.44 21.11 -8.59
C ASP A 210 8.36 20.13 -8.14
N LEU A 211 7.79 20.30 -6.94
CA LEU A 211 6.66 19.51 -6.48
C LEU A 211 5.41 19.87 -7.31
N ILE A 212 4.70 18.84 -7.76
CA ILE A 212 3.38 18.97 -8.37
C ILE A 212 2.36 18.83 -7.23
N GLU A 213 1.78 19.94 -6.79
CA GLU A 213 0.83 19.95 -5.66
C GLU A 213 -0.51 19.33 -6.04
N ASP A 214 -1.02 19.66 -7.26
CA ASP A 214 -2.23 19.08 -7.83
C ASP A 214 -1.90 18.39 -9.14
N TRP A 215 -2.31 17.14 -9.28
CA TRP A 215 -2.08 16.35 -10.48
C TRP A 215 -3.37 15.81 -11.07
N SER A 216 -3.48 15.90 -12.41
CA SER A 216 -4.47 15.21 -13.23
C SER A 216 -3.75 14.54 -14.41
N PRO A 217 -4.41 13.64 -15.19
CA PRO A 217 -3.77 12.96 -16.32
C PRO A 217 -3.16 13.86 -17.38
N GLU A 218 -3.58 15.13 -17.44
CA GLU A 218 -3.07 16.14 -18.40
C GLU A 218 -1.75 16.76 -17.93
N VAL A 219 -1.40 16.59 -16.65
CA VAL A 219 -0.16 17.13 -16.06
C VAL A 219 0.97 16.13 -16.24
N ALA A 220 1.98 16.48 -17.02
CA ALA A 220 3.18 15.66 -17.15
C ALA A 220 3.98 15.64 -15.84
N TYR A 221 4.51 14.49 -15.47
CA TYR A 221 5.40 14.29 -14.33
C TYR A 221 6.61 13.45 -14.72
N GLU A 222 7.67 13.57 -13.94
CA GLU A 222 8.86 12.75 -14.16
C GLU A 222 8.62 11.31 -13.62
N GLY A 223 8.66 10.35 -14.55
CA GLY A 223 8.41 8.94 -14.25
C GLY A 223 9.59 8.19 -13.60
N VAL A 224 10.62 8.88 -13.13
CA VAL A 224 11.89 8.33 -12.59
C VAL A 224 11.72 7.48 -11.33
N HIS A 225 10.53 7.37 -10.81
CA HIS A 225 10.23 6.37 -9.77
C HIS A 225 10.12 4.93 -10.33
N GLN A 226 10.35 4.73 -11.62
CA GLN A 226 10.56 3.42 -12.21
C GLN A 226 11.97 2.94 -11.86
N THR A 227 12.11 2.29 -10.71
CA THR A 227 13.30 1.48 -10.48
C THR A 227 13.15 0.22 -11.31
N ASP A 228 14.24 -0.23 -11.96
CA ASP A 228 14.29 -1.52 -12.71
C ASP A 228 13.91 -2.75 -11.86
N ILE A 229 13.68 -2.54 -10.58
CA ILE A 229 13.36 -3.56 -9.57
C ILE A 229 11.84 -3.66 -9.32
N ASP A 230 11.03 -2.67 -9.75
CA ASP A 230 9.60 -2.66 -9.42
C ASP A 230 8.78 -3.57 -10.34
N VAL A 231 8.57 -4.81 -9.91
CA VAL A 231 7.71 -5.80 -10.59
C VAL A 231 6.21 -5.54 -10.38
N THR A 232 5.85 -4.49 -9.62
CA THR A 232 4.46 -4.18 -9.25
C THR A 232 3.90 -2.93 -9.94
N GLY A 233 4.64 -2.35 -10.90
CA GLY A 233 4.17 -1.23 -11.74
C GLY A 233 4.52 0.18 -11.25
N GLY A 234 5.24 0.34 -10.15
CA GLY A 234 5.84 1.60 -9.68
C GLY A 234 4.89 2.78 -9.53
N ILE A 235 5.42 3.97 -9.86
CA ILE A 235 4.66 5.21 -9.76
C ILE A 235 3.50 5.25 -10.78
N GLY A 236 3.67 4.66 -11.96
CA GLY A 236 2.64 4.64 -13.02
C GLY A 236 1.37 3.90 -12.57
N LEU A 237 1.51 2.71 -11.97
CA LEU A 237 0.36 1.97 -11.43
C LEU A 237 -0.31 2.76 -10.30
N LYS A 238 0.47 3.31 -9.38
CA LYS A 238 -0.02 4.14 -8.27
C LYS A 238 -0.85 5.32 -8.79
N MET A 239 -0.36 6.04 -9.81
CA MET A 239 -1.07 7.16 -10.41
C MET A 239 -2.37 6.71 -11.09
N THR A 240 -2.33 5.61 -11.83
CA THR A 240 -3.52 5.04 -12.48
C THR A 240 -4.59 4.63 -11.45
N ARG A 241 -4.17 3.97 -10.35
CA ARG A 241 -5.10 3.55 -9.29
C ARG A 241 -5.58 4.73 -8.44
N GLY A 242 -4.71 5.68 -8.15
CA GLY A 242 -5.08 6.92 -7.47
C GLY A 242 -6.12 7.72 -8.26
N TYR A 243 -5.93 7.86 -9.56
CA TYR A 243 -6.89 8.53 -10.44
C TYR A 243 -8.25 7.80 -10.49
N LEU A 244 -8.22 6.46 -10.59
CA LEU A 244 -9.44 5.66 -10.51
C LEU A 244 -10.20 5.90 -9.20
N VAL A 245 -9.51 6.01 -8.08
CA VAL A 245 -10.10 6.29 -6.76
C VAL A 245 -10.65 7.71 -6.71
N ALA A 246 -9.89 8.70 -7.20
CA ALA A 246 -10.32 10.10 -7.22
C ALA A 246 -11.59 10.30 -8.06
N THR A 247 -11.68 9.68 -9.24
CA THR A 247 -12.88 9.73 -10.10
C THR A 247 -14.10 9.04 -9.48
N ASN A 248 -13.92 8.19 -8.46
CA ASN A 248 -15.00 7.62 -7.66
C ASN A 248 -15.34 8.44 -6.41
N GLY A 249 -14.82 9.66 -6.30
CA GLY A 249 -15.20 10.63 -5.26
C GLY A 249 -14.47 10.48 -3.93
N VAL A 250 -13.40 9.71 -3.87
CA VAL A 250 -12.53 9.59 -2.68
C VAL A 250 -11.30 10.47 -2.89
N SER A 251 -10.93 11.28 -1.91
CA SER A 251 -9.75 12.14 -2.02
C SER A 251 -8.45 11.31 -2.00
N VAL A 252 -7.48 11.65 -2.83
CA VAL A 252 -6.24 10.86 -2.97
C VAL A 252 -5.02 11.74 -2.86
N HIS A 253 -4.08 11.34 -1.99
CA HIS A 253 -2.91 12.14 -1.66
C HIS A 253 -1.64 11.29 -1.66
N LEU A 254 -0.56 11.86 -2.21
CA LEU A 254 0.78 11.33 -2.08
C LEU A 254 1.53 12.19 -1.07
N ILE A 255 2.03 11.58 -0.01
CA ILE A 255 2.68 12.28 1.11
C ILE A 255 4.00 11.57 1.42
N ASN A 256 5.05 12.33 1.71
CA ASN A 256 6.32 11.76 2.17
C ASN A 256 6.15 11.13 3.55
N GLY A 257 6.23 9.82 3.62
CA GLY A 257 6.08 9.05 4.86
C GLY A 257 7.29 9.10 5.79
N GLU A 258 8.41 9.69 5.36
CA GLU A 258 9.54 10.00 6.23
C GLU A 258 9.20 11.17 7.19
N TYR A 259 8.15 11.94 6.86
CA TYR A 259 7.55 13.00 7.66
C TYR A 259 6.08 12.68 7.95
N PRO A 260 5.79 11.63 8.72
CA PRO A 260 4.44 11.07 8.86
C PRO A 260 3.45 12.04 9.54
N GLU A 261 3.94 13.04 10.27
CA GLU A 261 3.12 14.13 10.83
C GLU A 261 2.34 14.89 9.75
N ARG A 262 2.81 14.92 8.51
CA ARG A 262 2.10 15.54 7.38
C ARG A 262 0.79 14.82 7.05
N ILE A 263 0.72 13.50 7.29
CA ILE A 263 -0.52 12.72 7.15
C ILE A 263 -1.53 13.16 8.21
N LEU A 264 -1.07 13.39 9.44
CA LEU A 264 -1.91 13.89 10.53
C LEU A 264 -2.37 15.32 10.27
N ASP A 265 -1.49 16.19 9.76
CA ASP A 265 -1.84 17.55 9.39
C ASP A 265 -2.88 17.57 8.26
N PHE A 266 -2.74 16.69 7.23
CA PHE A 266 -3.77 16.51 6.21
C PHE A 266 -5.11 16.10 6.83
N VAL A 267 -5.14 15.09 7.69
CA VAL A 267 -6.36 14.61 8.35
C VAL A 267 -7.04 15.71 9.17
N ARG A 268 -6.25 16.59 9.79
CA ARG A 268 -6.71 17.73 10.59
C ARG A 268 -7.10 18.97 9.78
N GLY A 269 -7.01 18.89 8.45
CA GLY A 269 -7.29 20.05 7.57
C GLY A 269 -6.30 21.20 7.71
N LYS A 270 -5.08 20.94 8.20
CA LYS A 270 -3.99 21.91 8.26
C LYS A 270 -3.23 21.93 6.95
N THR A 271 -2.33 22.91 6.79
CA THR A 271 -1.37 22.93 5.69
C THR A 271 -0.43 21.73 5.76
N TRP A 272 -0.30 21.01 4.68
CA TRP A 272 0.58 19.86 4.52
C TRP A 272 1.30 19.95 3.16
N ARG A 273 2.34 19.13 2.96
CA ARG A 273 3.12 19.12 1.74
C ARG A 273 3.04 17.75 1.06
N GLY A 274 2.66 17.72 -0.22
CA GLY A 274 2.52 16.52 -1.02
C GLY A 274 1.79 16.80 -2.33
N THR A 275 1.25 15.77 -2.98
CA THR A 275 0.46 15.85 -4.21
C THR A 275 -0.95 15.38 -3.98
N THR A 276 -1.94 16.15 -4.41
CA THR A 276 -3.33 15.71 -4.55
C THR A 276 -3.58 15.18 -5.95
N ILE A 277 -4.20 14.00 -6.07
CA ILE A 277 -4.66 13.47 -7.35
C ILE A 277 -6.09 13.97 -7.56
N LEU A 278 -6.29 14.77 -8.58
CA LEU A 278 -7.60 15.30 -8.99
C LEU A 278 -8.32 14.31 -9.91
N PRO A 279 -9.68 14.27 -9.87
CA PRO A 279 -10.49 13.44 -10.76
C PRO A 279 -10.47 13.92 -12.22
#